data_70f2a578a57f9673a2734ff0dd9d0660
#
_entry.id   70f2a578a57f9673a2734ff0dd9d0660
#
_cell.length_a   1.000
_cell.length_b   1.000
_cell.length_c   1.000
_cell.angle_alpha   90.00
_cell.angle_beta   90.00
_cell.angle_gamma   90.00
#
_symmetry.space_group_name_H-M   'P 1'
#
loop_
_entity.id
_entity.type
_entity.pdbx_description
1 polymer ?
#
loop_
_entity_poly.entity_id
_entity_poly.type
_entity_poly.pdbx_seq_one_letter_code
_entity_poly.pdbx_strand_id
1 'polypeptide(L)'
;SPAVRRLAAEPGLDLSRVSGSGATGRVPRRGVLRHLEGRPPAETAAPPPPPPRAAPAAAPPPGEGEPVRLSATRRAIARHMSEAHATIPVAWMAVEADVSGLVELRRRARDDFEEAHGLRLTFMPFFVQAIARTLREHPALNASYSEEGVLRHERLDMGIAVATDSGLLVPVLRAAGSKFLAELSRELQDLAERARARTLTREELVGATLTIDNTGAFGSLVSQPIVPLGQVAIVTTEAIRRELRVVPGDDGGDAFAPRSVMNLAISFDHRALDGAEAGAFMAALKSRLEAIAPDDPLEAGA
;
A
#
# COMPACT_ATOMS: atom_id res chain seq x y z
N SER A 1 29.47 -32.44 37.37
CA SER A 1 30.19 -32.88 36.15
C SER A 1 29.73 -32.04 34.95
N PRO A 2 30.50 -32.00 33.86
CA PRO A 2 30.08 -31.24 32.65
C PRO A 2 28.70 -31.65 32.12
N ALA A 3 28.33 -32.91 32.25
CA ALA A 3 27.02 -33.42 31.84
C ALA A 3 25.86 -32.89 32.74
N VAL A 4 26.09 -32.69 34.02
CA VAL A 4 25.11 -32.11 34.95
C VAL A 4 24.95 -30.61 34.72
N ARG A 5 26.01 -29.90 34.33
CA ARG A 5 25.94 -28.48 33.99
C ARG A 5 25.14 -28.21 32.70
N ARG A 6 25.19 -29.12 31.71
CA ARG A 6 24.35 -29.01 30.51
C ARG A 6 22.85 -29.21 30.80
N LEU A 7 22.51 -30.18 31.66
CA LEU A 7 21.13 -30.40 32.10
C LEU A 7 20.61 -29.25 32.99
N ALA A 8 21.50 -28.56 33.71
CA ALA A 8 21.14 -27.40 34.53
C ALA A 8 20.95 -26.10 33.74
N ALA A 9 21.27 -26.09 32.43
CA ALA A 9 21.05 -24.95 31.55
C ALA A 9 19.59 -24.89 31.00
N GLU A 10 18.77 -25.89 31.28
CA GLU A 10 17.36 -25.84 30.91
C GLU A 10 16.60 -24.88 31.85
N PRO A 11 15.75 -24.00 31.30
CA PRO A 11 14.98 -23.02 32.10
C PRO A 11 14.09 -23.72 33.16
N GLY A 12 14.29 -23.34 34.41
CA GLY A 12 13.43 -23.79 35.52
C GLY A 12 13.96 -24.98 36.35
N LEU A 13 15.21 -25.43 36.16
CA LEU A 13 15.85 -26.45 37.03
C LEU A 13 16.67 -25.81 38.15
N ASP A 14 16.16 -25.84 39.39
CA ASP A 14 16.91 -25.42 40.58
C ASP A 14 17.65 -26.60 41.22
N LEU A 15 18.95 -26.67 40.99
CA LEU A 15 19.83 -27.73 41.50
C LEU A 15 19.90 -27.79 43.03
N SER A 16 19.50 -26.74 43.75
CA SER A 16 19.50 -26.71 45.24
C SER A 16 18.40 -27.63 45.81
N ARG A 17 17.39 -27.97 45.00
CA ARG A 17 16.28 -28.86 45.38
C ARG A 17 16.52 -30.34 45.06
N VAL A 18 17.66 -30.68 44.48
CA VAL A 18 18.02 -32.09 44.15
C VAL A 18 18.98 -32.62 45.20
N SER A 19 18.55 -33.61 45.98
CA SER A 19 19.39 -34.22 47.02
C SER A 19 20.64 -34.89 46.40
N GLY A 20 21.82 -34.43 46.83
CA GLY A 20 23.10 -35.02 46.44
C GLY A 20 23.35 -36.33 47.15
N SER A 21 23.37 -37.47 46.44
CA SER A 21 23.63 -38.81 46.98
C SER A 21 25.09 -39.27 46.82
N GLY A 22 26.00 -38.37 46.37
CA GLY A 22 27.44 -38.68 46.22
C GLY A 22 28.21 -38.51 47.52
N ALA A 23 29.38 -39.25 47.73
CA ALA A 23 30.19 -39.26 48.91
C ALA A 23 30.75 -37.91 49.43
N THR A 24 30.52 -36.81 48.66
CA THR A 24 30.86 -35.41 48.96
C THR A 24 29.71 -34.45 48.67
N GLY A 25 28.44 -34.89 48.76
CA GLY A 25 27.29 -34.03 48.46
C GLY A 25 27.10 -33.73 46.96
N ARG A 26 27.76 -34.42 46.05
CA ARG A 26 27.62 -34.24 44.61
C ARG A 26 26.33 -34.81 44.10
N VAL A 27 25.62 -34.04 43.24
CA VAL A 27 24.39 -34.46 42.53
C VAL A 27 24.80 -35.29 41.30
N PRO A 28 24.49 -36.61 41.25
CA PRO A 28 24.77 -37.45 40.09
C PRO A 28 23.71 -37.20 39.00
N ARG A 29 24.09 -37.40 37.73
CA ARG A 29 23.17 -37.24 36.57
C ARG A 29 21.83 -37.99 36.73
N ARG A 30 21.89 -39.18 37.37
CA ARG A 30 20.72 -40.04 37.64
C ARG A 30 19.75 -39.40 38.64
N GLY A 31 20.24 -38.58 39.58
CA GLY A 31 19.40 -37.82 40.51
C GLY A 31 18.64 -36.67 39.83
N VAL A 32 19.29 -35.99 38.89
CA VAL A 32 18.65 -34.93 38.10
C VAL A 32 17.57 -35.51 37.20
N LEU A 33 17.83 -36.61 36.50
CA LEU A 33 16.86 -37.26 35.64
C LEU A 33 15.65 -37.76 36.43
N ARG A 34 15.84 -38.38 37.60
CA ARG A 34 14.74 -38.81 38.48
C ARG A 34 13.89 -37.62 38.98
N HIS A 35 14.51 -36.48 39.22
CA HIS A 35 13.81 -35.26 39.62
C HIS A 35 12.96 -34.67 38.47
N LEU A 36 13.45 -34.80 37.23
CA LEU A 36 12.70 -34.41 36.03
C LEU A 36 11.55 -35.36 35.71
N GLU A 37 11.75 -36.69 35.90
CA GLU A 37 10.71 -37.73 35.70
C GLU A 37 9.57 -37.64 36.73
N GLY A 38 9.86 -37.15 37.95
CA GLY A 38 8.88 -36.97 39.02
C GLY A 38 8.16 -35.62 38.99
N ARG A 39 8.45 -34.76 38.05
CA ARG A 39 7.79 -33.46 37.91
C ARG A 39 6.46 -33.68 37.16
N PRO A 40 5.30 -33.29 37.72
CA PRO A 40 4.04 -33.29 36.93
C PRO A 40 4.25 -32.46 35.69
N PRO A 41 3.62 -32.83 34.55
CA PRO A 41 3.68 -32.03 33.32
C PRO A 41 3.41 -30.58 33.68
N ALA A 42 4.30 -29.67 33.26
CA ALA A 42 4.04 -28.25 33.41
C ALA A 42 2.66 -27.98 32.81
N GLU A 43 1.71 -27.61 33.65
CA GLU A 43 0.42 -27.14 33.19
C GLU A 43 0.72 -26.02 32.20
N THR A 44 0.44 -26.27 30.92
CA THR A 44 0.60 -25.27 29.87
C THR A 44 -0.27 -24.12 30.29
N ALA A 45 0.33 -23.08 30.84
CA ALA A 45 -0.39 -21.87 31.21
C ALA A 45 -1.20 -21.48 29.97
N ALA A 46 -2.53 -21.45 30.09
CA ALA A 46 -3.40 -20.95 29.04
C ALA A 46 -2.83 -19.63 28.55
N PRO A 47 -2.78 -19.37 27.25
CA PRO A 47 -2.32 -18.08 26.75
C PRO A 47 -3.05 -16.98 27.50
N PRO A 48 -2.36 -15.90 27.93
CA PRO A 48 -3.00 -14.82 28.65
C PRO A 48 -4.23 -14.37 27.84
N PRO A 49 -5.36 -14.09 28.49
CA PRO A 49 -6.54 -13.60 27.78
C PRO A 49 -6.12 -12.40 26.92
N PRO A 50 -6.64 -12.27 25.69
CA PRO A 50 -6.33 -11.13 24.85
C PRO A 50 -6.58 -9.86 25.67
N PRO A 51 -5.73 -8.82 25.55
CA PRO A 51 -5.92 -7.58 26.26
C PRO A 51 -7.35 -7.10 26.03
N PRO A 52 -8.04 -6.59 27.06
CA PRO A 52 -9.41 -6.11 26.90
C PRO A 52 -9.42 -5.16 25.71
N ARG A 53 -10.28 -5.47 24.74
CA ARG A 53 -10.49 -4.58 23.59
C ARG A 53 -10.77 -3.21 24.16
N ALA A 54 -9.88 -2.25 23.87
CA ALA A 54 -9.99 -0.90 24.42
C ALA A 54 -11.44 -0.45 24.22
N ALA A 55 -12.12 -0.12 25.30
CA ALA A 55 -13.46 0.44 25.21
C ALA A 55 -13.38 1.64 24.26
N PRO A 56 -14.36 1.88 23.39
CA PRO A 56 -14.38 3.06 22.56
C PRO A 56 -14.03 4.25 23.44
N ALA A 57 -13.00 5.02 23.04
CA ALA A 57 -12.58 6.17 23.81
C ALA A 57 -13.84 6.99 24.13
N ALA A 58 -14.08 7.29 25.42
CA ALA A 58 -15.20 8.12 25.82
C ALA A 58 -15.15 9.38 24.97
N ALA A 59 -16.30 9.79 24.44
CA ALA A 59 -16.39 11.05 23.71
C ALA A 59 -15.76 12.14 24.60
N PRO A 60 -14.93 13.04 24.03
CA PRO A 60 -14.38 14.14 24.83
C PRO A 60 -15.52 14.88 25.53
N PRO A 61 -15.28 15.38 26.75
CA PRO A 61 -16.30 16.16 27.46
C PRO A 61 -16.76 17.29 26.53
N PRO A 62 -18.04 17.70 26.58
CA PRO A 62 -18.54 18.80 25.76
C PRO A 62 -17.68 20.04 26.04
N GLY A 63 -16.76 20.34 25.11
CA GLY A 63 -15.98 21.58 25.13
C GLY A 63 -16.79 22.69 24.47
N GLU A 64 -16.27 23.91 24.52
CA GLU A 64 -16.80 25.09 23.83
C GLU A 64 -16.70 24.92 22.28
N GLY A 65 -17.47 24.02 21.69
CA GLY A 65 -17.48 23.75 20.28
C GLY A 65 -18.87 23.43 19.74
N GLU A 66 -19.16 23.84 18.54
CA GLU A 66 -20.42 23.52 17.87
C GLU A 66 -20.36 22.08 17.29
N PRO A 67 -21.26 21.17 17.72
CA PRO A 67 -21.28 19.80 17.17
C PRO A 67 -21.80 19.81 15.74
N VAL A 68 -20.94 19.49 14.77
CA VAL A 68 -21.32 19.36 13.37
C VAL A 68 -21.84 17.94 13.10
N ARG A 69 -23.09 17.81 12.67
CA ARG A 69 -23.69 16.52 12.28
C ARG A 69 -23.11 16.00 10.97
N LEU A 70 -22.60 14.78 11.00
CA LEU A 70 -22.13 14.14 9.78
C LEU A 70 -23.28 13.80 8.83
N SER A 71 -23.08 14.00 7.51
CA SER A 71 -23.99 13.52 6.48
C SER A 71 -24.06 11.98 6.46
N ALA A 72 -25.07 11.40 5.83
CA ALA A 72 -25.20 9.95 5.69
C ALA A 72 -23.99 9.36 4.94
N THR A 73 -23.56 10.04 3.87
CA THR A 73 -22.38 9.68 3.08
C THR A 73 -21.10 9.68 3.93
N ARG A 74 -20.87 10.74 4.71
CA ARG A 74 -19.67 10.83 5.57
C ARG A 74 -19.68 9.74 6.65
N ARG A 75 -20.83 9.38 7.22
CA ARG A 75 -20.95 8.26 8.14
C ARG A 75 -20.65 6.92 7.50
N ALA A 76 -21.08 6.71 6.24
CA ALA A 76 -20.77 5.48 5.49
C ALA A 76 -19.26 5.37 5.21
N ILE A 77 -18.62 6.45 4.76
CA ILE A 77 -17.17 6.52 4.56
C ILE A 77 -16.43 6.23 5.87
N ALA A 78 -16.84 6.85 6.97
CA ALA A 78 -16.19 6.65 8.26
C ALA A 78 -16.23 5.18 8.71
N ARG A 79 -17.39 4.51 8.58
CA ARG A 79 -17.49 3.08 8.88
C ARG A 79 -16.59 2.23 8.00
N HIS A 80 -16.64 2.45 6.68
CA HIS A 80 -15.85 1.69 5.71
C HIS A 80 -14.34 1.84 5.94
N MET A 81 -13.87 3.08 6.21
CA MET A 81 -12.46 3.33 6.50
C MET A 81 -12.02 2.75 7.85
N SER A 82 -12.88 2.84 8.88
CA SER A 82 -12.59 2.22 10.18
C SER A 82 -12.51 0.69 10.07
N GLU A 83 -13.40 0.07 9.32
CA GLU A 83 -13.40 -1.37 9.07
C GLU A 83 -12.15 -1.79 8.28
N ALA A 84 -11.83 -1.10 7.19
CA ALA A 84 -10.63 -1.36 6.40
C ALA A 84 -9.36 -1.28 7.26
N HIS A 85 -9.21 -0.20 8.03
CA HIS A 85 -8.04 -0.01 8.90
C HIS A 85 -7.94 -1.06 10.02
N ALA A 86 -9.08 -1.52 10.55
CA ALA A 86 -9.09 -2.52 11.62
C ALA A 86 -8.84 -3.95 11.13
N THR A 87 -9.14 -4.25 9.87
CA THR A 87 -9.10 -5.62 9.33
C THR A 87 -7.89 -5.90 8.45
N ILE A 88 -7.32 -4.89 7.82
CA ILE A 88 -6.20 -5.04 6.90
C ILE A 88 -4.90 -4.67 7.61
N PRO A 89 -3.95 -5.61 7.81
CA PRO A 89 -2.60 -5.30 8.28
C PRO A 89 -1.81 -4.66 7.14
N VAL A 90 -1.87 -3.33 7.07
CA VAL A 90 -1.26 -2.54 5.99
C VAL A 90 0.24 -2.42 6.19
N ALA A 91 1.01 -2.81 5.17
CA ALA A 91 2.38 -2.35 4.96
C ALA A 91 2.42 -1.33 3.81
N TRP A 92 3.47 -0.52 3.74
CA TRP A 92 3.61 0.47 2.68
C TRP A 92 5.07 0.74 2.36
N MET A 93 5.32 1.24 1.16
CA MET A 93 6.62 1.73 0.72
C MET A 93 6.46 2.86 -0.29
N ALA A 94 7.53 3.64 -0.48
CA ALA A 94 7.59 4.68 -1.49
C ALA A 94 8.91 4.60 -2.26
N VAL A 95 8.86 4.98 -3.53
CA VAL A 95 10.03 5.13 -4.40
C VAL A 95 9.99 6.50 -5.06
N GLU A 96 11.15 7.06 -5.36
CA GLU A 96 11.26 8.28 -6.13
C GLU A 96 11.54 7.94 -7.61
N ALA A 97 10.88 8.65 -8.53
CA ALA A 97 11.05 8.51 -9.98
C ALA A 97 11.41 9.86 -10.63
N ASP A 98 12.34 9.84 -11.57
CA ASP A 98 12.61 10.97 -12.47
C ASP A 98 11.64 10.90 -13.65
N VAL A 99 10.67 11.79 -13.65
CA VAL A 99 9.64 11.88 -14.69
C VAL A 99 9.84 13.04 -15.65
N SER A 100 11.11 13.50 -15.81
CA SER A 100 11.44 14.63 -16.67
C SER A 100 11.02 14.39 -18.13
N GLY A 101 11.21 13.16 -18.65
CA GLY A 101 10.76 12.79 -19.98
C GLY A 101 9.25 12.88 -20.13
N LEU A 102 8.49 12.32 -19.17
CA LEU A 102 7.02 12.40 -19.18
C LEU A 102 6.52 13.86 -19.11
N VAL A 103 7.13 14.70 -18.26
CA VAL A 103 6.75 16.11 -18.15
C VAL A 103 6.96 16.83 -19.48
N GLU A 104 8.09 16.59 -20.13
CA GLU A 104 8.42 17.22 -21.42
C GLU A 104 7.54 16.66 -22.56
N LEU A 105 7.31 15.34 -22.62
CA LEU A 105 6.39 14.72 -23.57
C LEU A 105 5.00 15.38 -23.48
N ARG A 106 4.44 15.41 -22.26
CA ARG A 106 3.13 16.05 -22.05
C ARG A 106 3.13 17.52 -22.45
N ARG A 107 4.20 18.26 -22.12
CA ARG A 107 4.32 19.70 -22.47
C ARG A 107 4.27 19.93 -23.99
N ARG A 108 4.92 19.06 -24.75
CA ARG A 108 4.95 19.15 -26.22
C ARG A 108 3.65 18.75 -26.86
N ALA A 109 3.06 17.66 -26.36
CA ALA A 109 1.93 17.01 -27.00
C ALA A 109 0.55 17.60 -26.60
N ARG A 110 0.47 18.39 -25.53
CA ARG A 110 -0.81 18.80 -24.93
C ARG A 110 -1.70 19.57 -25.88
N ASP A 111 -1.14 20.48 -26.68
CA ASP A 111 -1.91 21.42 -27.53
C ASP A 111 -2.45 20.64 -28.74
N ASP A 112 -1.63 19.81 -29.39
CA ASP A 112 -2.04 18.93 -30.50
C ASP A 112 -3.07 17.89 -30.04
N PHE A 113 -2.89 17.35 -28.82
CA PHE A 113 -3.83 16.41 -28.23
C PHE A 113 -5.19 17.06 -27.95
N GLU A 114 -5.19 18.30 -27.42
CA GLU A 114 -6.42 19.05 -27.14
C GLU A 114 -7.11 19.42 -28.46
N GLU A 115 -6.39 19.81 -29.51
CA GLU A 115 -6.95 20.07 -30.84
C GLU A 115 -7.57 18.80 -31.46
N ALA A 116 -6.87 17.66 -31.38
CA ALA A 116 -7.32 16.42 -32.01
C ALA A 116 -8.49 15.75 -31.27
N HIS A 117 -8.57 15.87 -29.95
CA HIS A 117 -9.50 15.11 -29.12
C HIS A 117 -10.50 15.96 -28.34
N GLY A 118 -10.31 17.27 -28.25
CA GLY A 118 -11.13 18.18 -27.42
C GLY A 118 -10.95 17.92 -25.90
N LEU A 119 -9.84 17.30 -25.50
CA LEU A 119 -9.59 16.83 -24.14
C LEU A 119 -8.27 17.39 -23.61
N ARG A 120 -8.25 17.72 -22.33
CA ARG A 120 -6.99 18.12 -21.68
C ARG A 120 -6.08 16.92 -21.45
N LEU A 121 -4.84 16.97 -21.92
CA LEU A 121 -3.83 15.96 -21.62
C LEU A 121 -3.27 16.18 -20.20
N THR A 122 -3.70 15.37 -19.23
CA THR A 122 -3.21 15.35 -17.85
C THR A 122 -2.17 14.24 -17.63
N PHE A 123 -1.56 14.16 -16.45
CA PHE A 123 -0.64 13.07 -16.12
C PHE A 123 -1.35 11.75 -15.77
N MET A 124 -2.60 11.82 -15.30
CA MET A 124 -3.34 10.66 -14.81
C MET A 124 -3.46 9.52 -15.85
N PRO A 125 -3.78 9.76 -17.13
CA PRO A 125 -3.83 8.71 -18.14
C PRO A 125 -2.50 7.95 -18.28
N PHE A 126 -1.37 8.63 -18.19
CA PHE A 126 -0.04 8.00 -18.25
C PHE A 126 0.23 7.12 -17.02
N PHE A 127 -0.15 7.59 -15.83
CA PHE A 127 -0.01 6.79 -14.62
C PHE A 127 -0.89 5.54 -14.66
N VAL A 128 -2.15 5.68 -15.07
CA VAL A 128 -3.07 4.54 -15.25
C VAL A 128 -2.49 3.53 -16.23
N GLN A 129 -1.97 3.99 -17.36
CA GLN A 129 -1.38 3.11 -18.39
C GLN A 129 -0.09 2.43 -17.88
N ALA A 130 0.78 3.16 -17.19
CA ALA A 130 1.99 2.60 -16.62
C ALA A 130 1.67 1.52 -15.56
N ILE A 131 0.72 1.79 -14.65
CA ILE A 131 0.26 0.82 -13.65
C ILE A 131 -0.35 -0.41 -14.34
N ALA A 132 -1.22 -0.21 -15.32
CA ALA A 132 -1.89 -1.31 -16.03
C ALA A 132 -0.88 -2.25 -16.72
N ARG A 133 0.15 -1.69 -17.36
CA ARG A 133 1.23 -2.47 -17.98
C ARG A 133 2.06 -3.21 -16.94
N THR A 134 2.40 -2.55 -15.83
CA THR A 134 3.18 -3.16 -14.76
C THR A 134 2.41 -4.31 -14.09
N LEU A 135 1.10 -4.19 -13.96
CA LEU A 135 0.25 -5.27 -13.39
C LEU A 135 0.20 -6.52 -14.25
N ARG A 136 0.44 -6.43 -15.57
CA ARG A 136 0.56 -7.64 -16.43
C ARG A 136 1.77 -8.50 -16.02
N GLU A 137 2.84 -7.87 -15.56
CA GLU A 137 4.06 -8.53 -15.09
C GLU A 137 3.98 -8.90 -13.60
N HIS A 138 3.14 -8.18 -12.83
CA HIS A 138 2.96 -8.34 -11.40
C HIS A 138 1.49 -8.56 -11.02
N PRO A 139 0.83 -9.64 -11.49
CA PRO A 139 -0.62 -9.82 -11.36
C PRO A 139 -1.09 -10.05 -9.92
N ALA A 140 -0.20 -10.34 -9.00
CA ALA A 140 -0.52 -10.52 -7.58
C ALA A 140 -1.11 -9.25 -6.93
N LEU A 141 -0.81 -8.05 -7.48
CA LEU A 141 -1.32 -6.79 -6.96
C LEU A 141 -2.74 -6.46 -7.44
N ASN A 142 -3.24 -7.14 -8.49
CA ASN A 142 -4.62 -7.00 -8.94
C ASN A 142 -5.48 -8.14 -8.38
N ALA A 143 -5.70 -8.14 -7.06
CA ALA A 143 -6.31 -9.26 -6.34
C ALA A 143 -7.20 -8.81 -5.19
N SER A 144 -7.94 -9.76 -4.63
CA SER A 144 -8.69 -9.63 -3.38
C SER A 144 -8.28 -10.74 -2.41
N TYR A 145 -8.20 -10.41 -1.13
CA TYR A 145 -7.92 -11.38 -0.07
C TYR A 145 -9.21 -11.84 0.63
N SER A 146 -9.29 -13.14 0.92
CA SER A 146 -10.26 -13.74 1.83
C SER A 146 -9.56 -14.77 2.72
N GLU A 147 -10.23 -15.27 3.76
CA GLU A 147 -9.68 -16.36 4.59
C GLU A 147 -9.47 -17.67 3.80
N GLU A 148 -10.18 -17.85 2.69
CA GLU A 148 -10.06 -18.99 1.80
C GLU A 148 -8.88 -18.88 0.83
N GLY A 149 -8.32 -17.67 0.66
CA GLY A 149 -7.16 -17.42 -0.21
C GLY A 149 -7.20 -16.08 -0.92
N VAL A 150 -6.33 -15.94 -1.93
CA VAL A 150 -6.19 -14.74 -2.75
C VAL A 150 -6.79 -14.97 -4.13
N LEU A 151 -7.81 -14.17 -4.48
CA LEU A 151 -8.44 -14.18 -5.80
C LEU A 151 -7.74 -13.14 -6.68
N ARG A 152 -7.02 -13.57 -7.71
CA ARG A 152 -6.44 -12.69 -8.74
C ARG A 152 -7.49 -12.33 -9.78
N HIS A 153 -7.58 -11.04 -10.11
CA HIS A 153 -8.51 -10.54 -11.12
C HIS A 153 -7.81 -10.49 -12.50
N GLU A 154 -8.45 -11.02 -13.52
CA GLU A 154 -7.94 -10.95 -14.91
C GLU A 154 -8.11 -9.53 -15.49
N ARG A 155 -9.25 -8.89 -15.18
CA ARG A 155 -9.56 -7.54 -15.63
C ARG A 155 -9.13 -6.53 -14.56
N LEU A 156 -8.51 -5.45 -15.01
CA LEU A 156 -8.20 -4.30 -14.16
C LEU A 156 -9.36 -3.31 -14.20
N ASP A 157 -10.14 -3.26 -13.14
CA ASP A 157 -11.14 -2.23 -12.88
C ASP A 157 -10.55 -1.27 -11.85
N MET A 158 -10.07 -0.11 -12.31
CA MET A 158 -9.27 0.79 -11.48
C MET A 158 -10.14 1.83 -10.78
N GLY A 159 -10.10 1.86 -9.46
CA GLY A 159 -10.67 2.95 -8.66
C GLY A 159 -9.84 4.22 -8.82
N ILE A 160 -10.50 5.33 -9.11
CA ILE A 160 -9.87 6.64 -9.29
C ILE A 160 -10.32 7.55 -8.14
N ALA A 161 -9.41 7.93 -7.27
CA ALA A 161 -9.75 8.83 -6.17
C ALA A 161 -10.02 10.25 -6.68
N VAL A 162 -11.22 10.77 -6.45
CA VAL A 162 -11.66 12.10 -6.87
C VAL A 162 -12.12 12.90 -5.65
N ALA A 163 -11.47 14.01 -5.40
CA ALA A 163 -11.91 14.97 -4.38
C ALA A 163 -13.17 15.73 -4.84
N THR A 164 -14.16 15.78 -3.93
CA THR A 164 -15.41 16.51 -4.11
C THR A 164 -15.73 17.34 -2.86
N ASP A 165 -16.63 18.30 -2.96
CA ASP A 165 -17.09 19.12 -1.82
C ASP A 165 -17.70 18.27 -0.68
N SER A 166 -18.21 17.08 -1.00
CA SER A 166 -18.82 16.17 -0.03
C SER A 166 -17.85 15.15 0.55
N GLY A 167 -16.60 15.14 0.11
CA GLY A 167 -15.55 14.19 0.49
C GLY A 167 -14.96 13.47 -0.72
N LEU A 168 -14.16 12.45 -0.45
CA LEU A 168 -13.53 11.63 -1.48
C LEU A 168 -14.52 10.62 -2.04
N LEU A 169 -14.66 10.57 -3.37
CA LEU A 169 -15.34 9.49 -4.09
C LEU A 169 -14.31 8.70 -4.92
N VAL A 170 -14.58 7.42 -5.12
CA VAL A 170 -13.69 6.54 -5.89
C VAL A 170 -14.50 5.85 -6.99
N PRO A 171 -14.82 6.57 -8.10
CA PRO A 171 -15.42 5.95 -9.27
C PRO A 171 -14.48 4.92 -9.90
N VAL A 172 -15.05 3.96 -10.61
CA VAL A 172 -14.35 2.83 -11.20
C VAL A 172 -14.19 2.98 -12.70
N LEU A 173 -12.97 3.15 -13.15
CA LEU A 173 -12.57 3.06 -14.55
C LEU A 173 -12.51 1.59 -14.95
N ARG A 174 -13.50 1.12 -15.71
CA ARG A 174 -13.62 -0.28 -16.11
C ARG A 174 -12.60 -0.65 -17.18
N ALA A 175 -12.04 -1.88 -17.07
CA ALA A 175 -11.10 -2.45 -18.04
C ALA A 175 -9.95 -1.49 -18.41
N ALA A 176 -9.37 -0.81 -17.41
CA ALA A 176 -8.35 0.22 -17.61
C ALA A 176 -7.13 -0.29 -18.40
N GLY A 177 -6.81 -1.59 -18.29
CA GLY A 177 -5.65 -2.20 -18.94
C GLY A 177 -5.79 -2.42 -20.44
N SER A 178 -6.97 -2.21 -21.04
CA SER A 178 -7.23 -2.40 -22.48
C SER A 178 -7.44 -1.09 -23.25
N LYS A 179 -7.29 0.06 -22.59
CA LYS A 179 -7.63 1.36 -23.15
C LYS A 179 -6.41 2.14 -23.63
N PHE A 180 -6.58 2.87 -24.74
CA PHE A 180 -5.58 3.81 -25.23
C PHE A 180 -5.62 5.13 -24.46
N LEU A 181 -4.57 5.94 -24.61
CA LEU A 181 -4.41 7.18 -23.85
C LEU A 181 -5.57 8.16 -24.02
N ALA A 182 -6.10 8.31 -25.25
CA ALA A 182 -7.24 9.19 -25.53
C ALA A 182 -8.54 8.70 -24.87
N GLU A 183 -8.77 7.38 -24.85
CA GLU A 183 -9.92 6.77 -24.16
C GLU A 183 -9.82 6.95 -22.65
N LEU A 184 -8.63 6.68 -22.08
CA LEU A 184 -8.34 6.92 -20.67
C LEU A 184 -8.58 8.39 -20.30
N SER A 185 -8.09 9.33 -21.12
CA SER A 185 -8.25 10.77 -20.89
C SER A 185 -9.73 11.17 -20.86
N ARG A 186 -10.52 10.65 -21.79
CA ARG A 186 -11.96 10.93 -21.88
C ARG A 186 -12.73 10.39 -20.68
N GLU A 187 -12.53 9.12 -20.37
CA GLU A 187 -13.26 8.48 -19.26
C GLU A 187 -12.86 9.03 -17.89
N LEU A 188 -11.56 9.31 -17.68
CA LEU A 188 -11.08 9.92 -16.44
C LEU A 188 -11.67 11.33 -16.24
N GLN A 189 -11.76 12.13 -17.32
CA GLN A 189 -12.37 13.45 -17.25
C GLN A 189 -13.88 13.33 -16.96
N ASP A 190 -14.61 12.47 -17.67
CA ASP A 190 -16.05 12.23 -17.45
C ASP A 190 -16.33 11.77 -16.02
N LEU A 191 -15.60 10.75 -15.53
CA LEU A 191 -15.75 10.25 -14.16
C LEU A 191 -15.50 11.35 -13.12
N ALA A 192 -14.46 12.17 -13.32
CA ALA A 192 -14.14 13.26 -12.40
C ALA A 192 -15.19 14.38 -12.40
N GLU A 193 -15.72 14.75 -13.56
CA GLU A 193 -16.78 15.74 -13.70
C GLU A 193 -18.08 15.26 -13.05
N ARG A 194 -18.50 14.02 -13.33
CA ARG A 194 -19.71 13.41 -12.75
C ARG A 194 -19.57 13.16 -11.25
N ALA A 195 -18.37 12.84 -10.77
CA ALA A 195 -18.12 12.73 -9.33
C ALA A 195 -18.37 14.07 -8.61
N ARG A 196 -17.84 15.18 -9.16
CA ARG A 196 -18.05 16.53 -8.60
C ARG A 196 -19.50 16.98 -8.73
N ALA A 197 -20.15 16.67 -9.86
CA ALA A 197 -21.58 16.95 -10.11
C ALA A 197 -22.54 16.05 -9.31
N ARG A 198 -22.03 15.01 -8.63
CA ARG A 198 -22.82 14.00 -7.88
C ARG A 198 -23.83 13.24 -8.75
N THR A 199 -23.45 12.97 -9.99
CA THR A 199 -24.30 12.26 -10.98
C THR A 199 -23.83 10.82 -11.23
N LEU A 200 -22.81 10.33 -10.49
CA LEU A 200 -22.38 8.94 -10.56
C LEU A 200 -23.44 7.99 -9.99
N THR A 201 -23.61 6.85 -10.62
CA THR A 201 -24.46 5.77 -10.13
C THR A 201 -23.73 4.95 -9.06
N ARG A 202 -24.47 4.12 -8.32
CA ARG A 202 -23.88 3.25 -7.31
C ARG A 202 -22.96 2.20 -7.93
N GLU A 203 -23.31 1.70 -9.10
CA GLU A 203 -22.58 0.68 -9.85
C GLU A 203 -21.20 1.18 -10.30
N GLU A 204 -21.07 2.49 -10.51
CA GLU A 204 -19.80 3.13 -10.87
C GLU A 204 -18.87 3.35 -9.67
N LEU A 205 -19.36 3.14 -8.45
CA LEU A 205 -18.58 3.32 -7.20
C LEU A 205 -18.16 1.98 -6.56
N VAL A 206 -18.45 0.84 -7.19
CA VAL A 206 -18.16 -0.48 -6.62
C VAL A 206 -17.40 -1.37 -7.60
N GLY A 207 -16.64 -2.32 -7.07
CA GLY A 207 -15.97 -3.35 -7.87
C GLY A 207 -14.64 -2.92 -8.46
N ALA A 208 -13.96 -1.93 -7.88
CA ALA A 208 -12.56 -1.67 -8.19
C ALA A 208 -11.67 -2.80 -7.68
N THR A 209 -10.69 -3.20 -8.48
CA THR A 209 -9.74 -4.27 -8.13
C THR A 209 -8.39 -3.73 -7.64
N LEU A 210 -8.07 -2.49 -8.02
CA LEU A 210 -6.95 -1.69 -7.53
C LEU A 210 -7.38 -0.22 -7.53
N THR A 211 -6.87 0.59 -6.62
CA THR A 211 -7.15 2.04 -6.60
C THR A 211 -5.87 2.84 -6.87
N ILE A 212 -6.00 3.94 -7.61
CA ILE A 212 -4.99 5.00 -7.70
C ILE A 212 -5.53 6.29 -7.07
N ASP A 213 -4.68 6.95 -6.27
CA ASP A 213 -4.95 8.26 -5.68
C ASP A 213 -3.86 9.27 -6.07
N ASN A 214 -4.26 10.42 -6.57
CA ASN A 214 -3.33 11.50 -6.92
C ASN A 214 -3.33 12.58 -5.83
N THR A 215 -2.62 12.30 -4.76
CA THR A 215 -2.42 13.24 -3.64
C THR A 215 -1.48 14.40 -4.02
N GLY A 216 -0.67 14.22 -5.07
CA GLY A 216 0.18 15.26 -5.64
C GLY A 216 -0.56 16.49 -6.13
N ALA A 217 -1.85 16.37 -6.47
CA ALA A 217 -2.71 17.50 -6.79
C ALA A 217 -2.85 18.51 -5.64
N PHE A 218 -2.60 18.08 -4.39
CA PHE A 218 -2.59 18.89 -3.17
C PHE A 218 -1.17 19.26 -2.71
N GLY A 219 -0.13 18.90 -3.46
CA GLY A 219 1.26 19.16 -3.12
C GLY A 219 1.88 18.15 -2.15
N SER A 220 1.25 16.99 -1.93
CA SER A 220 1.79 15.93 -1.09
C SER A 220 3.14 15.44 -1.61
N LEU A 221 4.07 15.15 -0.70
CA LEU A 221 5.38 14.56 -0.99
C LEU A 221 5.37 13.04 -0.88
N VAL A 222 4.62 12.52 0.09
CA VAL A 222 4.44 11.08 0.33
C VAL A 222 3.18 10.91 1.15
N SER A 223 2.41 9.88 0.85
CA SER A 223 1.20 9.52 1.57
C SER A 223 1.15 8.01 1.82
N GLN A 224 0.46 7.62 2.88
CA GLN A 224 0.17 6.24 3.22
C GLN A 224 -1.36 6.07 3.24
N PRO A 225 -1.97 5.74 2.11
CA PRO A 225 -3.42 5.57 2.03
C PRO A 225 -3.87 4.29 2.74
N ILE A 226 -5.14 4.29 3.18
CA ILE A 226 -5.81 3.07 3.67
C ILE A 226 -6.18 2.22 2.45
N VAL A 227 -5.83 0.93 2.47
CA VAL A 227 -6.23 -0.02 1.43
C VAL A 227 -7.75 -0.21 1.48
N PRO A 228 -8.48 -0.01 0.37
CA PRO A 228 -9.92 -0.22 0.35
C PRO A 228 -10.29 -1.69 0.58
N LEU A 229 -11.41 -1.96 1.26
CA LEU A 229 -11.92 -3.33 1.42
C LEU A 229 -12.15 -3.99 0.06
N GLY A 230 -11.75 -5.28 -0.03
CA GLY A 230 -11.86 -6.05 -1.28
C GLY A 230 -10.72 -5.83 -2.28
N GLN A 231 -9.73 -5.02 -1.95
CA GLN A 231 -8.51 -4.82 -2.74
C GLN A 231 -7.29 -5.20 -1.89
N VAL A 232 -6.20 -5.60 -2.53
CA VAL A 232 -4.93 -5.88 -1.85
C VAL A 232 -3.95 -4.72 -1.89
N ALA A 233 -4.17 -3.71 -2.72
CA ALA A 233 -3.28 -2.56 -2.82
C ALA A 233 -3.99 -1.27 -3.27
N ILE A 234 -3.36 -0.15 -2.94
CA ILE A 234 -3.65 1.19 -3.45
C ILE A 234 -2.34 1.90 -3.76
N VAL A 235 -2.24 2.52 -4.92
CA VAL A 235 -1.07 3.27 -5.38
C VAL A 235 -1.35 4.75 -5.29
N THR A 236 -0.38 5.54 -4.80
CA THR A 236 -0.47 7.00 -4.84
C THR A 236 0.59 7.60 -5.75
N THR A 237 0.23 8.71 -6.38
CA THR A 237 1.12 9.56 -7.15
C THR A 237 1.21 10.91 -6.46
N GLU A 238 2.44 11.33 -6.16
CA GLU A 238 2.68 12.54 -5.39
C GLU A 238 3.01 13.74 -6.29
N ALA A 239 3.27 14.91 -5.69
CA ALA A 239 3.56 16.11 -6.44
C ALA A 239 4.83 15.97 -7.28
N ILE A 240 4.76 16.32 -8.56
CA ILE A 240 5.94 16.46 -9.42
C ILE A 240 6.65 17.75 -9.02
N ARG A 241 7.92 17.65 -8.63
CA ARG A 241 8.75 18.76 -8.18
C ARG A 241 9.96 18.91 -9.08
N ARG A 242 10.41 20.14 -9.26
CA ARG A 242 11.64 20.42 -9.99
C ARG A 242 12.79 20.56 -9.00
N GLU A 243 13.78 19.69 -9.12
CA GLU A 243 14.92 19.61 -8.21
C GLU A 243 16.24 19.54 -8.99
N LEU A 244 17.33 20.03 -8.39
CA LEU A 244 18.67 19.81 -8.92
C LEU A 244 19.14 18.41 -8.54
N ARG A 245 19.58 17.65 -9.55
CA ARG A 245 20.12 16.30 -9.37
C ARG A 245 21.51 16.20 -9.95
N VAL A 246 22.32 15.35 -9.34
CA VAL A 246 23.59 14.93 -9.92
C VAL A 246 23.28 13.98 -11.06
N VAL A 247 23.84 14.27 -12.22
CA VAL A 247 23.70 13.46 -13.44
C VAL A 247 25.09 13.24 -14.05
N PRO A 248 25.30 12.18 -14.85
CA PRO A 248 26.53 12.03 -15.61
C PRO A 248 26.77 13.23 -16.51
N GLY A 249 27.96 13.83 -16.43
CA GLY A 249 28.40 14.89 -17.35
C GLY A 249 29.01 14.31 -18.62
N ASP A 250 29.11 15.12 -19.67
CA ASP A 250 29.67 14.72 -20.97
C ASP A 250 31.15 14.34 -20.89
N ASP A 251 31.86 14.81 -19.87
CA ASP A 251 33.27 14.50 -19.58
C ASP A 251 33.44 13.24 -18.69
N GLY A 252 32.35 12.56 -18.33
CA GLY A 252 32.34 11.41 -17.44
C GLY A 252 32.40 11.75 -15.94
N GLY A 253 32.42 13.05 -15.59
CA GLY A 253 32.29 13.54 -14.22
C GLY A 253 30.85 13.76 -13.82
N ASP A 254 30.64 14.34 -12.62
CA ASP A 254 29.32 14.73 -12.11
C ASP A 254 28.91 16.09 -12.66
N ALA A 255 27.70 16.20 -13.18
CA ALA A 255 27.05 17.45 -13.55
C ALA A 255 25.77 17.66 -12.74
N PHE A 256 25.27 18.89 -12.67
CA PHE A 256 23.99 19.21 -12.05
C PHE A 256 22.96 19.58 -13.11
N ALA A 257 21.83 18.88 -13.10
CA ALA A 257 20.73 19.19 -14.00
C ALA A 257 19.41 19.32 -13.25
N PRO A 258 18.51 20.23 -13.67
CA PRO A 258 17.16 20.27 -13.15
C PRO A 258 16.39 19.05 -13.66
N ARG A 259 15.79 18.30 -12.74
CA ARG A 259 14.95 17.12 -13.01
C ARG A 259 13.57 17.33 -12.43
N SER A 260 12.57 16.77 -13.11
CA SER A 260 11.21 16.67 -12.58
C SER A 260 11.08 15.32 -11.87
N VAL A 261 11.01 15.35 -10.56
CA VAL A 261 10.94 14.14 -9.74
C VAL A 261 9.61 14.05 -9.01
N MET A 262 9.15 12.85 -8.78
CA MET A 262 7.96 12.58 -7.96
C MET A 262 8.17 11.33 -7.13
N ASN A 263 7.44 11.25 -6.01
CA ASN A 263 7.33 10.01 -5.28
C ASN A 263 6.08 9.24 -5.75
N LEU A 264 6.22 7.93 -5.77
CA LEU A 264 5.15 6.96 -5.92
C LEU A 264 5.10 6.19 -4.62
N ALA A 265 3.93 6.00 -4.03
CA ALA A 265 3.80 5.13 -2.88
C ALA A 265 2.74 4.06 -3.10
N ILE A 266 2.86 2.97 -2.37
CA ILE A 266 1.91 1.87 -2.36
C ILE A 266 1.63 1.48 -0.92
N SER A 267 0.36 1.34 -0.56
CA SER A 267 -0.07 0.60 0.61
C SER A 267 -0.67 -0.72 0.18
N PHE A 268 -0.37 -1.80 0.91
CA PHE A 268 -0.83 -3.14 0.54
C PHE A 268 -1.19 -3.99 1.76
N ASP A 269 -2.08 -4.97 1.53
CA ASP A 269 -2.49 -5.96 2.52
C ASP A 269 -1.39 -7.02 2.69
N HIS A 270 -0.71 -7.01 3.86
CA HIS A 270 0.40 -7.92 4.13
C HIS A 270 0.00 -9.39 4.33
N ARG A 271 -1.30 -9.69 4.27
CA ARG A 271 -1.80 -11.08 4.21
C ARG A 271 -1.75 -11.66 2.81
N ALA A 272 -1.88 -10.80 1.80
CA ALA A 272 -1.93 -11.19 0.39
C ALA A 272 -0.61 -10.99 -0.35
N LEU A 273 0.20 -10.01 0.08
CA LEU A 273 1.45 -9.59 -0.57
C LEU A 273 2.56 -9.45 0.46
N ASP A 274 3.77 -9.73 0.05
CA ASP A 274 4.97 -9.40 0.83
C ASP A 274 5.71 -8.16 0.29
N GLY A 275 6.73 -7.72 1.04
CA GLY A 275 7.53 -6.57 0.67
C GLY A 275 8.34 -6.76 -0.62
N ALA A 276 8.69 -8.00 -0.99
CA ALA A 276 9.43 -8.29 -2.22
C ALA A 276 8.53 -8.15 -3.45
N GLU A 277 7.29 -8.64 -3.39
CA GLU A 277 6.31 -8.51 -4.47
C GLU A 277 5.92 -7.05 -4.70
N ALA A 278 5.61 -6.31 -3.62
CA ALA A 278 5.31 -4.88 -3.70
C ALA A 278 6.52 -4.07 -4.18
N GLY A 279 7.73 -4.39 -3.71
CA GLY A 279 8.97 -3.75 -4.12
C GLY A 279 9.31 -3.97 -5.59
N ALA A 280 9.14 -5.20 -6.10
CA ALA A 280 9.35 -5.52 -7.51
C ALA A 280 8.38 -4.75 -8.42
N PHE A 281 7.10 -4.68 -8.04
CA PHE A 281 6.11 -3.87 -8.75
C PHE A 281 6.49 -2.39 -8.77
N MET A 282 6.86 -1.82 -7.61
CA MET A 282 7.22 -0.39 -7.51
C MET A 282 8.49 -0.07 -8.30
N ALA A 283 9.48 -0.96 -8.30
CA ALA A 283 10.69 -0.81 -9.12
C ALA A 283 10.37 -0.86 -10.62
N ALA A 284 9.51 -1.78 -11.06
CA ALA A 284 9.08 -1.88 -12.45
C ALA A 284 8.24 -0.66 -12.88
N LEU A 285 7.33 -0.19 -12.03
CA LEU A 285 6.54 1.03 -12.28
C LEU A 285 7.42 2.27 -12.39
N LYS A 286 8.37 2.44 -11.45
CA LYS A 286 9.37 3.50 -11.50
C LYS A 286 10.13 3.46 -12.82
N SER A 287 10.75 2.33 -13.15
CA SER A 287 11.53 2.17 -14.39
C SER A 287 10.72 2.48 -15.65
N ARG A 288 9.45 2.10 -15.66
CA ARG A 288 8.54 2.36 -16.79
C ARG A 288 8.23 3.84 -16.97
N LEU A 289 8.06 4.59 -15.87
CA LEU A 289 7.83 6.03 -15.92
C LEU A 289 9.10 6.80 -16.27
N GLU A 290 10.25 6.36 -15.79
CA GLU A 290 11.56 6.95 -16.10
C GLU A 290 12.00 6.70 -17.55
N ALA A 291 11.52 5.61 -18.16
CA ALA A 291 11.83 5.26 -19.55
C ALA A 291 11.04 6.09 -20.57
N ILE A 292 10.03 6.85 -20.16
CA ILE A 292 9.26 7.70 -21.09
C ILE A 292 10.15 8.81 -21.66
N ALA A 293 10.35 8.79 -22.97
CA ALA A 293 11.14 9.81 -23.66
C ALA A 293 10.25 10.99 -24.13
N PRO A 294 10.84 12.21 -24.27
CA PRO A 294 10.10 13.39 -24.71
C PRO A 294 9.48 13.32 -26.09
N ASP A 295 9.94 12.40 -26.93
CA ASP A 295 9.54 12.18 -28.31
C ASP A 295 8.81 10.85 -28.53
N ASP A 296 8.46 10.15 -27.46
CA ASP A 296 7.64 8.95 -27.54
C ASP A 296 6.27 9.27 -28.17
N PRO A 297 5.76 8.39 -29.02
CA PRO A 297 4.41 8.55 -29.54
C PRO A 297 3.38 8.37 -28.41
N LEU A 298 2.38 9.28 -28.32
CA LEU A 298 1.33 9.23 -27.27
C LEU A 298 0.55 7.91 -27.29
N GLU A 299 0.45 7.26 -28.44
CA GLU A 299 -0.29 6.00 -28.64
C GLU A 299 0.60 4.76 -28.61
N ALA A 300 1.88 4.88 -28.25
CA ALA A 300 2.79 3.76 -28.16
C ALA A 300 2.32 2.73 -27.13
N GLY A 301 1.42 1.89 -27.59
CA GLY A 301 1.17 0.55 -27.08
C GLY A 301 0.18 0.43 -25.94
N ALA A 302 -0.89 -0.21 -26.27
CA ALA A 302 -1.67 -1.01 -25.34
C ALA A 302 -0.92 -2.32 -24.98
#